data_9054a8033a270021686624574a20883a
#
_entry.id   9054a8033a270021686624574a20883a
#
_cell.length_a   1.000
_cell.length_b   1.000
_cell.length_c   1.000
_cell.angle_alpha   90.00
_cell.angle_beta   90.00
_cell.angle_gamma   90.00
#
_symmetry.space_group_name_H-M   'P 1'
#
loop_
_entity.id
_entity.type
_entity.pdbx_description
1 polymer ?
#
loop_
_entity_poly.entity_id
_entity_poly.type
_entity_poly.pdbx_seq_one_letter_code
_entity_poly.pdbx_strand_id
1 'polypeptide(L)'
;DKATIEKHEKLISKQESLEKQILLLQEFKNSPFSKLAEPVELESYPKVTNPISIISALSYVKQIKQDSSDYKARIDRLGFLISKLEEKLKLFEEIQHLEPSITNEDHFYEAQKKLNAFIAAQEIANTSYSLHVKKVEEATIRVTQDITLQIKHAFNIGIVIVVVIIFTLLLKLAAKRYIKDNERFYLANKIINFANITLIVIVLLFAYLENVSYLVTVLGFASAGIAIAMKDWFMSILGWMVIIFGGSFHVGDRIKVKKDGLSYVGDIVDISLLRMTVFEDI
;
A
#
# COMPACT_ATOMS: atom_id res chain seq x y z
N ASP A 1 -14.68 48.84 23.90
CA ASP A 1 -15.38 47.99 22.95
C ASP A 1 -15.86 46.72 23.60
N LYS A 2 -17.21 46.53 23.66
CA LYS A 2 -17.83 45.42 24.38
C LYS A 2 -17.36 44.04 23.88
N ALA A 3 -17.13 43.91 22.59
CA ALA A 3 -16.62 42.65 21.94
C ALA A 3 -15.18 42.30 22.35
N THR A 4 -14.36 43.30 22.66
CA THR A 4 -12.95 43.11 23.07
C THR A 4 -12.91 42.65 24.53
N ILE A 5 -13.82 43.15 25.40
CA ILE A 5 -13.92 42.77 26.78
C ILE A 5 -14.43 41.31 26.90
N GLU A 6 -15.48 40.95 26.14
CA GLU A 6 -16.02 39.58 26.11
C GLU A 6 -14.99 38.56 25.60
N LYS A 7 -14.18 38.93 24.61
CA LYS A 7 -13.08 38.10 24.10
C LYS A 7 -11.96 37.92 25.12
N HIS A 8 -11.69 38.98 25.91
CA HIS A 8 -10.67 38.94 26.97
C HIS A 8 -11.11 38.05 28.13
N GLU A 9 -12.38 38.15 28.60
CA GLU A 9 -12.95 37.29 29.64
C GLU A 9 -12.95 35.83 29.21
N LYS A 10 -13.25 35.54 27.93
CA LYS A 10 -13.24 34.20 27.39
C LYS A 10 -11.81 33.60 27.30
N LEU A 11 -10.81 34.44 27.08
CA LEU A 11 -9.41 34.03 27.08
C LEU A 11 -8.90 33.77 28.50
N ILE A 12 -9.28 34.60 29.47
CA ILE A 12 -8.94 34.41 30.89
C ILE A 12 -9.56 33.11 31.41
N SER A 13 -10.83 32.87 31.16
CA SER A 13 -11.49 31.62 31.59
C SER A 13 -10.87 30.38 30.95
N LYS A 14 -10.41 30.49 29.71
CA LYS A 14 -9.71 29.43 29.03
C LYS A 14 -8.29 29.20 29.60
N GLN A 15 -7.59 30.26 29.98
CA GLN A 15 -6.27 30.18 30.62
C GLN A 15 -6.41 29.51 32.00
N GLU A 16 -7.33 29.93 32.84
CA GLU A 16 -7.60 29.31 34.15
C GLU A 16 -7.97 27.82 34.02
N SER A 17 -8.79 27.48 33.02
CA SER A 17 -9.12 26.07 32.71
C SER A 17 -7.89 25.25 32.31
N LEU A 18 -7.01 25.82 31.49
CA LEU A 18 -5.77 25.15 31.06
C LEU A 18 -4.77 25.01 32.21
N GLU A 19 -4.62 26.02 33.08
CA GLU A 19 -3.76 25.95 34.26
C GLU A 19 -4.23 24.86 35.21
N LYS A 20 -5.56 24.79 35.47
CA LYS A 20 -6.17 23.72 36.27
C LYS A 20 -5.93 22.32 35.66
N GLN A 21 -6.05 22.20 34.35
CA GLN A 21 -5.74 20.93 33.64
C GLN A 21 -4.25 20.57 33.74
N ILE A 22 -3.34 21.54 33.63
CA ILE A 22 -1.88 21.31 33.79
C ILE A 22 -1.59 20.81 35.19
N LEU A 23 -2.19 21.42 36.21
CA LEU A 23 -2.00 21.03 37.61
C LEU A 23 -2.50 19.61 37.89
N LEU A 24 -3.69 19.25 37.36
CA LEU A 24 -4.23 17.90 37.41
C LEU A 24 -3.33 16.89 36.67
N LEU A 25 -2.80 17.26 35.51
CA LEU A 25 -1.87 16.42 34.76
C LEU A 25 -0.55 16.16 35.49
N GLN A 26 -0.03 17.18 36.20
CA GLN A 26 1.19 17.04 37.00
C GLN A 26 0.98 16.13 38.23
N GLU A 27 -0.14 16.29 38.94
CA GLU A 27 -0.51 15.41 40.06
C GLU A 27 -0.78 13.98 39.56
N PHE A 28 -1.44 13.85 38.41
CA PHE A 28 -1.77 12.55 37.81
C PHE A 28 -0.52 11.80 37.31
N LYS A 29 0.48 12.49 36.73
CA LYS A 29 1.72 11.88 36.24
C LYS A 29 2.46 11.09 37.30
N ASN A 30 2.33 11.49 38.56
CA ASN A 30 2.94 10.83 39.71
C ASN A 30 1.98 9.83 40.40
N SER A 31 0.79 9.64 39.88
CA SER A 31 -0.22 8.72 40.42
C SER A 31 0.01 7.29 39.91
N PRO A 32 -0.17 6.26 40.76
CA PRO A 32 -0.15 4.86 40.33
C PRO A 32 -1.25 4.51 39.31
N PHE A 33 -2.20 5.42 39.11
CA PHE A 33 -3.33 5.28 38.18
C PHE A 33 -3.08 5.93 36.80
N SER A 34 -1.92 6.54 36.57
CA SER A 34 -1.57 7.18 35.30
C SER A 34 -1.73 6.24 34.09
N LYS A 35 -1.39 4.95 34.27
CA LYS A 35 -1.55 3.91 33.22
C LYS A 35 -3.00 3.66 32.79
N LEU A 36 -3.98 3.99 33.64
CA LEU A 36 -5.42 3.80 33.31
C LEU A 36 -5.93 4.83 32.31
N ALA A 37 -5.30 6.00 32.26
CA ALA A 37 -5.67 7.09 31.38
C ALA A 37 -4.70 7.27 30.18
N GLU A 38 -3.68 6.42 30.07
CA GLU A 38 -2.79 6.46 28.90
C GLU A 38 -3.60 6.24 27.61
N PRO A 39 -3.50 7.18 26.65
CA PRO A 39 -4.17 7.01 25.37
C PRO A 39 -3.51 5.85 24.61
N VAL A 40 -4.34 5.05 23.96
CA VAL A 40 -3.86 4.07 23.02
C VAL A 40 -3.25 4.82 21.83
N GLU A 41 -1.96 4.64 21.58
CA GLU A 41 -1.31 5.18 20.40
C GLU A 41 -1.84 4.45 19.16
N LEU A 42 -2.24 5.22 18.15
CA LEU A 42 -2.60 4.66 16.86
C LEU A 42 -1.32 4.37 16.08
N GLU A 43 -1.12 3.11 15.72
CA GLU A 43 -0.10 2.73 14.76
C GLU A 43 -0.32 3.47 13.42
N SER A 44 0.76 3.66 12.67
CA SER A 44 0.67 4.25 11.34
C SER A 44 -0.24 3.39 10.44
N TYR A 45 -1.21 4.01 9.78
CA TYR A 45 -2.13 3.29 8.89
C TYR A 45 -1.39 2.66 7.70
N PRO A 46 -1.77 1.43 7.31
CA PRO A 46 -1.14 0.73 6.18
C PRO A 46 -1.48 1.43 4.87
N LYS A 47 -0.48 1.62 4.01
CA LYS A 47 -0.71 2.11 2.64
C LYS A 47 -1.44 1.06 1.82
N VAL A 48 -2.51 1.47 1.15
CA VAL A 48 -3.30 0.58 0.28
C VAL A 48 -2.86 0.80 -1.17
N THR A 49 -1.90 0.01 -1.63
CA THR A 49 -1.25 0.17 -2.94
C THR A 49 -1.66 -0.90 -3.95
N ASN A 50 -2.23 -2.01 -3.49
CA ASN A 50 -2.66 -3.13 -4.33
C ASN A 50 -3.90 -3.82 -3.70
N PRO A 51 -4.63 -4.67 -4.45
CA PRO A 51 -5.82 -5.35 -3.92
C PRO A 51 -5.57 -6.24 -2.70
N ILE A 52 -4.37 -6.80 -2.54
CA ILE A 52 -4.01 -7.66 -1.40
C ILE A 52 -3.90 -6.81 -0.12
N SER A 53 -3.36 -5.58 -0.23
CA SER A 53 -3.24 -4.67 0.89
C SER A 53 -4.59 -4.15 1.44
N ILE A 54 -5.70 -4.35 0.73
CA ILE A 54 -7.05 -4.07 1.22
C ILE A 54 -7.37 -4.93 2.45
N ILE A 55 -6.91 -6.18 2.48
CA ILE A 55 -7.17 -7.11 3.61
C ILE A 55 -6.50 -6.59 4.88
N SER A 56 -5.23 -6.18 4.80
CA SER A 56 -4.51 -5.59 5.93
C SER A 56 -5.11 -4.26 6.37
N ALA A 57 -5.57 -3.43 5.43
CA ALA A 57 -6.25 -2.18 5.73
C ALA A 57 -7.59 -2.37 6.45
N LEU A 58 -8.39 -3.36 6.04
CA LEU A 58 -9.64 -3.72 6.72
C LEU A 58 -9.37 -4.28 8.13
N SER A 59 -8.34 -5.11 8.28
CA SER A 59 -7.91 -5.63 9.59
C SER A 59 -7.48 -4.50 10.52
N TYR A 60 -6.71 -3.53 10.02
CA TYR A 60 -6.32 -2.33 10.75
C TYR A 60 -7.54 -1.52 11.23
N VAL A 61 -8.52 -1.23 10.35
CA VAL A 61 -9.74 -0.51 10.72
C VAL A 61 -10.52 -1.25 11.80
N LYS A 62 -10.60 -2.59 11.71
CA LYS A 62 -11.25 -3.41 12.73
C LYS A 62 -10.52 -3.30 14.07
N GLN A 63 -9.19 -3.38 14.05
CA GLN A 63 -8.35 -3.30 15.24
C GLN A 63 -8.49 -1.96 15.94
N ILE A 64 -8.33 -0.82 15.25
CA ILE A 64 -8.44 0.50 15.87
C ILE A 64 -9.83 0.79 16.46
N LYS A 65 -10.90 0.25 15.86
CA LYS A 65 -12.25 0.32 16.41
C LYS A 65 -12.39 -0.52 17.68
N GLN A 66 -11.79 -1.71 17.70
CA GLN A 66 -11.76 -2.56 18.89
C GLN A 66 -10.99 -1.88 20.03
N ASP A 67 -9.79 -1.36 19.73
CA ASP A 67 -8.95 -0.65 20.71
C ASP A 67 -9.68 0.57 21.30
N SER A 68 -10.45 1.30 20.46
CA SER A 68 -11.28 2.41 20.91
C SER A 68 -12.41 1.94 21.82
N SER A 69 -13.06 0.82 21.51
CA SER A 69 -14.09 0.21 22.35
C SER A 69 -13.53 -0.25 23.69
N ASP A 70 -12.37 -0.88 23.68
CA ASP A 70 -11.70 -1.36 24.89
C ASP A 70 -11.22 -0.20 25.77
N TYR A 71 -10.82 0.91 25.15
CA TYR A 71 -10.49 2.13 25.88
C TYR A 71 -11.72 2.69 26.58
N LYS A 72 -12.87 2.78 25.89
CA LYS A 72 -14.14 3.20 26.51
C LYS A 72 -14.52 2.30 27.69
N ALA A 73 -14.43 0.98 27.51
CA ALA A 73 -14.74 0.04 28.58
C ALA A 73 -13.83 0.20 29.81
N ARG A 74 -12.58 0.64 29.65
CA ARG A 74 -11.69 1.00 30.76
C ARG A 74 -12.19 2.23 31.52
N ILE A 75 -12.62 3.27 30.80
CA ILE A 75 -13.19 4.50 31.41
C ILE A 75 -14.47 4.20 32.17
N ASP A 76 -15.34 3.36 31.58
CA ASP A 76 -16.61 2.98 32.23
C ASP A 76 -16.37 2.19 33.54
N ARG A 77 -15.35 1.30 33.56
CA ARG A 77 -14.90 0.60 34.77
C ARG A 77 -14.37 1.57 35.84
N LEU A 78 -13.64 2.62 35.40
CA LEU A 78 -13.18 3.66 36.33
C LEU A 78 -14.34 4.42 36.96
N GLY A 79 -15.37 4.76 36.17
CA GLY A 79 -16.61 5.37 36.65
C GLY A 79 -17.33 4.49 37.68
N PHE A 80 -17.38 3.18 37.47
CA PHE A 80 -17.95 2.24 38.44
C PHE A 80 -17.14 2.21 39.75
N LEU A 81 -15.80 2.26 39.70
CA LEU A 81 -14.96 2.33 40.89
C LEU A 81 -15.18 3.63 41.67
N ILE A 82 -15.33 4.75 40.97
CA ILE A 82 -15.66 6.05 41.58
C ILE A 82 -16.99 5.97 42.34
N SER A 83 -18.04 5.45 41.72
CA SER A 83 -19.34 5.31 42.37
C SER A 83 -19.29 4.44 43.64
N LYS A 84 -18.45 3.37 43.62
CA LYS A 84 -18.25 2.52 44.80
C LYS A 84 -17.45 3.20 45.92
N LEU A 85 -16.50 4.06 45.59
CA LEU A 85 -15.78 4.85 46.59
C LEU A 85 -16.68 5.96 47.20
N GLU A 86 -17.51 6.58 46.40
CA GLU A 86 -18.53 7.53 46.91
C GLU A 86 -19.49 6.86 47.87
N GLU A 87 -20.01 5.68 47.52
CA GLU A 87 -20.86 4.89 48.40
C GLU A 87 -20.14 4.55 49.73
N LYS A 88 -18.88 4.14 49.64
CA LYS A 88 -18.05 3.86 50.84
C LYS A 88 -17.88 5.09 51.73
N LEU A 89 -17.61 6.26 51.14
CA LEU A 89 -17.47 7.51 51.90
C LEU A 89 -18.75 7.90 52.60
N LYS A 90 -19.92 7.76 51.96
CA LYS A 90 -21.23 7.98 52.61
C LYS A 90 -21.44 7.07 53.82
N LEU A 91 -21.06 5.79 53.68
CA LEU A 91 -21.16 4.87 54.83
C LEU A 91 -20.24 5.27 55.99
N PHE A 92 -19.05 5.79 55.71
CA PHE A 92 -18.18 6.33 56.76
C PHE A 92 -18.80 7.53 57.46
N GLU A 93 -19.43 8.45 56.74
CA GLU A 93 -20.13 9.59 57.29
C GLU A 93 -21.31 9.15 58.17
N GLU A 94 -22.08 8.16 57.74
CA GLU A 94 -23.20 7.61 58.54
C GLU A 94 -22.72 6.93 59.82
N ILE A 95 -21.62 6.15 59.77
CA ILE A 95 -21.01 5.50 60.94
C ILE A 95 -20.51 6.54 61.92
N GLN A 96 -19.85 7.61 61.46
CA GLN A 96 -19.34 8.68 62.29
C GLN A 96 -20.47 9.45 62.99
N HIS A 97 -21.64 9.56 62.34
CA HIS A 97 -22.83 10.15 62.94
C HIS A 97 -23.46 9.29 64.05
N LEU A 98 -23.39 7.96 63.91
CA LEU A 98 -23.99 7.02 64.87
C LEU A 98 -23.08 6.74 66.08
N GLU A 99 -21.76 6.65 65.85
CA GLU A 99 -20.76 6.36 66.89
C GLU A 99 -19.55 7.31 66.79
N PRO A 100 -19.59 8.50 67.37
CA PRO A 100 -18.50 9.49 67.30
C PRO A 100 -17.19 9.06 67.98
N SER A 101 -17.18 7.96 68.76
CA SER A 101 -16.00 7.43 69.44
C SER A 101 -15.10 6.56 68.57
N ILE A 102 -15.55 6.14 67.38
CA ILE A 102 -14.76 5.33 66.47
C ILE A 102 -14.04 6.26 65.50
N THR A 103 -12.75 6.61 65.81
CA THR A 103 -11.95 7.47 65.01
C THR A 103 -11.39 6.67 63.78
N ASN A 104 -12.15 6.69 62.67
CA ASN A 104 -11.77 6.15 61.37
C ASN A 104 -11.23 7.25 60.43
N GLU A 105 -10.69 8.34 61.01
CA GLU A 105 -10.23 9.51 60.24
C GLU A 105 -9.20 9.18 59.16
N ASP A 106 -8.23 8.31 59.50
CA ASP A 106 -7.19 7.91 58.54
C ASP A 106 -7.76 7.15 57.33
N HIS A 107 -8.70 6.25 57.58
CA HIS A 107 -9.36 5.47 56.50
C HIS A 107 -10.31 6.33 55.65
N PHE A 108 -10.98 7.29 56.24
CA PHE A 108 -11.80 8.25 55.51
C PHE A 108 -10.95 9.16 54.64
N TYR A 109 -9.86 9.71 55.18
CA TYR A 109 -8.94 10.56 54.43
C TYR A 109 -8.29 9.83 53.28
N GLU A 110 -7.83 8.59 53.47
CA GLU A 110 -7.28 7.74 52.39
C GLU A 110 -8.33 7.47 51.30
N ALA A 111 -9.57 7.16 51.67
CA ALA A 111 -10.64 6.91 50.71
C ALA A 111 -10.98 8.19 49.91
N GLN A 112 -11.04 9.35 50.58
CA GLN A 112 -11.24 10.65 49.94
C GLN A 112 -10.11 11.00 48.95
N LYS A 113 -8.87 10.76 49.36
CA LYS A 113 -7.68 10.98 48.48
C LYS A 113 -7.73 10.08 47.26
N LYS A 114 -8.10 8.79 47.40
CA LYS A 114 -8.29 7.85 46.30
C LYS A 114 -9.43 8.29 45.38
N LEU A 115 -10.55 8.74 45.93
CA LEU A 115 -11.68 9.24 45.13
C LEU A 115 -11.28 10.42 44.26
N ASN A 116 -10.59 11.42 44.84
CA ASN A 116 -10.15 12.60 44.10
C ASN A 116 -9.16 12.21 42.98
N ALA A 117 -8.24 11.26 43.24
CA ALA A 117 -7.31 10.76 42.25
C ALA A 117 -8.03 10.03 41.10
N PHE A 118 -9.07 9.24 41.41
CA PHE A 118 -9.84 8.55 40.36
C PHE A 118 -10.72 9.50 39.53
N ILE A 119 -11.31 10.52 40.14
CA ILE A 119 -12.08 11.56 39.44
C ILE A 119 -11.16 12.30 38.46
N ALA A 120 -9.97 12.74 38.92
CA ALA A 120 -9.01 13.38 38.07
C ALA A 120 -8.55 12.46 36.89
N ALA A 121 -8.30 11.18 37.17
CA ALA A 121 -7.96 10.19 36.17
C ALA A 121 -9.08 10.02 35.14
N GLN A 122 -10.32 9.99 35.54
CA GLN A 122 -11.50 9.86 34.67
C GLN A 122 -11.65 11.08 33.76
N GLU A 123 -11.46 12.30 34.27
CA GLU A 123 -11.52 13.52 33.48
C GLU A 123 -10.47 13.55 32.38
N ILE A 124 -9.22 13.20 32.74
CA ILE A 124 -8.12 13.09 31.77
C ILE A 124 -8.39 12.00 30.75
N ALA A 125 -8.86 10.83 31.21
CA ALA A 125 -9.17 9.70 30.32
C ALA A 125 -10.30 10.04 29.35
N ASN A 126 -11.35 10.73 29.79
CA ASN A 126 -12.45 11.19 28.92
C ASN A 126 -11.96 12.17 27.85
N THR A 127 -11.11 13.12 28.23
CA THR A 127 -10.51 14.09 27.29
C THR A 127 -9.63 13.37 26.27
N SER A 128 -8.74 12.47 26.71
CA SER A 128 -7.88 11.66 25.85
C SER A 128 -8.69 10.76 24.92
N TYR A 129 -9.77 10.15 25.42
CA TYR A 129 -10.69 9.33 24.64
C TYR A 129 -11.36 10.13 23.53
N SER A 130 -11.82 11.35 23.81
CA SER A 130 -12.45 12.20 22.81
C SER A 130 -11.50 12.53 21.64
N LEU A 131 -10.22 12.76 21.95
CA LEU A 131 -9.17 12.97 20.95
C LEU A 131 -8.84 11.67 20.19
N HIS A 132 -8.80 10.54 20.91
CA HIS A 132 -8.56 9.23 20.30
C HIS A 132 -9.66 8.86 19.31
N VAL A 133 -10.94 9.06 19.67
CA VAL A 133 -12.08 8.81 18.78
C VAL A 133 -11.97 9.62 17.48
N LYS A 134 -11.62 10.91 17.57
CA LYS A 134 -11.42 11.75 16.38
C LYS A 134 -10.30 11.21 15.48
N LYS A 135 -9.17 10.80 16.06
CA LYS A 135 -8.06 10.19 15.31
C LYS A 135 -8.46 8.87 14.65
N VAL A 136 -9.23 8.02 15.35
CA VAL A 136 -9.75 6.75 14.80
C VAL A 136 -10.71 7.02 13.64
N GLU A 137 -11.58 8.03 13.77
CA GLU A 137 -12.50 8.44 12.71
C GLU A 137 -11.74 8.94 11.47
N GLU A 138 -10.78 9.85 11.66
CA GLU A 138 -9.91 10.34 10.56
C GLU A 138 -9.14 9.21 9.88
N ALA A 139 -8.52 8.31 10.65
CA ALA A 139 -7.80 7.16 10.12
C ALA A 139 -8.74 6.23 9.33
N THR A 140 -9.94 5.98 9.87
CA THR A 140 -10.96 5.15 9.20
C THR A 140 -11.41 5.77 7.88
N ILE A 141 -11.64 7.08 7.84
CA ILE A 141 -12.03 7.79 6.62
C ILE A 141 -10.92 7.70 5.58
N ARG A 142 -9.67 7.99 5.93
CA ARG A 142 -8.52 7.92 5.02
C ARG A 142 -8.34 6.53 4.44
N VAL A 143 -8.30 5.51 5.31
CA VAL A 143 -8.14 4.11 4.87
C VAL A 143 -9.29 3.66 3.97
N THR A 144 -10.54 4.06 4.28
CA THR A 144 -11.71 3.73 3.45
C THR A 144 -11.65 4.43 2.10
N GLN A 145 -11.15 5.67 2.03
CA GLN A 145 -10.92 6.37 0.77
C GLN A 145 -9.86 5.66 -0.06
N ASP A 146 -8.74 5.26 0.53
CA ASP A 146 -7.67 4.53 -0.16
C ASP A 146 -8.17 3.18 -0.69
N ILE A 147 -8.94 2.43 0.11
CA ILE A 147 -9.59 1.19 -0.32
C ILE A 147 -10.50 1.44 -1.53
N THR A 148 -11.33 2.49 -1.48
CA THR A 148 -12.26 2.83 -2.56
C THR A 148 -11.52 3.19 -3.84
N LEU A 149 -10.43 3.94 -3.74
CA LEU A 149 -9.56 4.27 -4.88
C LEU A 149 -8.94 3.01 -5.48
N GLN A 150 -8.45 2.10 -4.64
CA GLN A 150 -7.86 0.84 -5.11
C GLN A 150 -8.90 -0.09 -5.77
N ILE A 151 -10.13 -0.15 -5.25
CA ILE A 151 -11.20 -0.91 -5.88
C ILE A 151 -11.54 -0.33 -7.27
N LYS A 152 -11.64 1.00 -7.41
CA LYS A 152 -11.84 1.65 -8.71
C LYS A 152 -10.69 1.38 -9.66
N HIS A 153 -9.45 1.43 -9.18
CA HIS A 153 -8.26 1.13 -9.98
C HIS A 153 -8.28 -0.33 -10.47
N ALA A 154 -8.52 -1.28 -9.57
CA ALA A 154 -8.64 -2.70 -9.92
C ALA A 154 -9.78 -2.96 -10.92
N PHE A 155 -10.91 -2.27 -10.78
CA PHE A 155 -12.02 -2.36 -11.72
C PHE A 155 -11.64 -1.86 -13.11
N ASN A 156 -10.94 -0.72 -13.22
CA ASN A 156 -10.46 -0.20 -14.49
C ASN A 156 -9.48 -1.16 -15.17
N ILE A 157 -8.54 -1.76 -14.40
CA ILE A 157 -7.63 -2.77 -14.92
C ILE A 157 -8.41 -3.99 -15.42
N GLY A 158 -9.43 -4.43 -14.66
CA GLY A 158 -10.33 -5.51 -15.06
C GLY A 158 -10.99 -5.24 -16.41
N ILE A 159 -11.47 -4.02 -16.66
CA ILE A 159 -12.04 -3.61 -17.95
C ILE A 159 -11.00 -3.74 -19.06
N VAL A 160 -9.76 -3.25 -18.85
CA VAL A 160 -8.68 -3.35 -19.86
C VAL A 160 -8.40 -4.82 -20.18
N ILE A 161 -8.31 -5.70 -19.17
CA ILE A 161 -8.09 -7.13 -19.39
C ILE A 161 -9.24 -7.75 -20.19
N VAL A 162 -10.49 -7.42 -19.88
CA VAL A 162 -11.66 -7.90 -20.64
C VAL A 162 -11.58 -7.46 -22.10
N VAL A 163 -11.21 -6.20 -22.37
CA VAL A 163 -11.02 -5.70 -23.74
C VAL A 163 -9.93 -6.48 -24.47
N VAL A 164 -8.80 -6.77 -23.83
CA VAL A 164 -7.70 -7.59 -24.40
C VAL A 164 -8.20 -9.01 -24.72
N ILE A 165 -8.99 -9.63 -23.85
CA ILE A 165 -9.56 -10.95 -24.08
C ILE A 165 -10.52 -10.94 -25.26
N ILE A 166 -11.44 -9.95 -25.34
CA ILE A 166 -12.37 -9.80 -26.45
C ILE A 166 -11.61 -9.61 -27.76
N PHE A 167 -10.58 -8.75 -27.76
CA PHE A 167 -9.74 -8.57 -28.95
C PHE A 167 -9.05 -9.87 -29.39
N THR A 168 -8.53 -10.64 -28.43
CA THR A 168 -7.93 -11.95 -28.69
C THR A 168 -8.94 -12.94 -29.30
N LEU A 169 -10.20 -12.95 -28.81
CA LEU A 169 -11.26 -13.78 -29.38
C LEU A 169 -11.58 -13.38 -30.82
N LEU A 170 -11.64 -12.08 -31.10
CA LEU A 170 -11.86 -11.58 -32.48
C LEU A 170 -10.69 -11.99 -33.41
N LEU A 171 -9.43 -11.90 -32.96
CA LEU A 171 -8.29 -12.37 -33.72
C LEU A 171 -8.36 -13.87 -34.02
N LYS A 172 -8.76 -14.70 -33.04
CA LYS A 172 -8.94 -16.15 -33.26
C LYS A 172 -10.07 -16.45 -34.25
N LEU A 173 -11.18 -15.72 -34.18
CA LEU A 173 -12.26 -15.85 -35.14
C LEU A 173 -11.81 -15.46 -36.53
N ALA A 174 -11.08 -14.37 -36.69
CA ALA A 174 -10.50 -13.96 -37.95
C ALA A 174 -9.51 -15.00 -38.46
N ALA A 175 -8.58 -15.48 -37.64
CA ALA A 175 -7.62 -16.52 -38.01
C ALA A 175 -8.32 -17.79 -38.49
N LYS A 176 -9.41 -18.23 -37.80
CA LYS A 176 -10.20 -19.39 -38.20
C LYS A 176 -10.89 -19.19 -39.54
N ARG A 177 -11.29 -17.95 -39.90
CA ARG A 177 -11.95 -17.63 -41.15
C ARG A 177 -10.98 -17.57 -42.34
N TYR A 178 -9.77 -17.06 -42.14
CA TYR A 178 -8.79 -16.82 -43.18
C TYR A 178 -7.83 -18.00 -43.40
N ILE A 179 -7.48 -18.73 -42.30
CA ILE A 179 -6.51 -19.84 -42.35
C ILE A 179 -7.28 -21.16 -42.49
N LYS A 180 -7.25 -21.76 -43.68
CA LYS A 180 -7.95 -23.04 -43.98
C LYS A 180 -7.09 -24.27 -43.61
N ASP A 181 -5.78 -24.10 -43.49
CA ASP A 181 -4.86 -25.15 -43.13
C ASP A 181 -4.79 -25.36 -41.60
N ASN A 182 -5.05 -26.59 -41.16
CA ASN A 182 -5.10 -26.96 -39.75
C ASN A 182 -3.77 -26.73 -39.02
N GLU A 183 -2.62 -27.02 -39.66
CA GLU A 183 -1.33 -26.82 -39.00
C GLU A 183 -1.00 -25.34 -38.82
N ARG A 184 -1.26 -24.55 -39.86
CA ARG A 184 -1.07 -23.08 -39.78
C ARG A 184 -2.02 -22.43 -38.79
N PHE A 185 -3.28 -22.91 -38.72
CA PHE A 185 -4.23 -22.43 -37.72
C PHE A 185 -3.78 -22.76 -36.30
N TYR A 186 -3.26 -23.98 -36.07
CA TYR A 186 -2.73 -24.36 -34.76
C TYR A 186 -1.57 -23.44 -34.33
N LEU A 187 -0.62 -23.19 -35.21
CA LEU A 187 0.51 -22.28 -34.95
C LEU A 187 0.02 -20.85 -34.68
N ALA A 188 -0.89 -20.31 -35.49
CA ALA A 188 -1.47 -19.00 -35.30
C ALA A 188 -2.17 -18.88 -33.94
N ASN A 189 -2.98 -19.87 -33.55
CA ASN A 189 -3.67 -19.88 -32.26
C ASN A 189 -2.70 -19.94 -31.08
N LYS A 190 -1.58 -20.70 -31.20
CA LYS A 190 -0.54 -20.77 -30.19
C LYS A 190 0.17 -19.41 -30.01
N ILE A 191 0.49 -18.73 -31.12
CA ILE A 191 1.12 -17.40 -31.10
C ILE A 191 0.15 -16.38 -30.50
N ILE A 192 -1.12 -16.37 -30.90
CA ILE A 192 -2.15 -15.46 -30.33
C ILE A 192 -2.31 -15.68 -28.84
N ASN A 193 -2.35 -16.95 -28.36
CA ASN A 193 -2.44 -17.23 -26.93
C ASN A 193 -1.21 -16.74 -26.17
N PHE A 194 -0.01 -16.98 -26.69
CA PHE A 194 1.23 -16.51 -26.08
C PHE A 194 1.26 -14.98 -26.00
N ALA A 195 0.93 -14.30 -27.09
CA ALA A 195 0.85 -12.84 -27.13
C ALA A 195 -0.18 -12.28 -26.14
N ASN A 196 -1.34 -12.94 -26.03
CA ASN A 196 -2.39 -12.54 -25.07
C ASN A 196 -1.91 -12.66 -23.62
N ILE A 197 -1.31 -13.81 -23.25
CA ILE A 197 -0.80 -14.02 -21.89
C ILE A 197 0.30 -12.98 -21.59
N THR A 198 1.23 -12.78 -22.52
CA THR A 198 2.30 -11.79 -22.38
C THR A 198 1.74 -10.38 -22.20
N LEU A 199 0.73 -10.00 -22.98
CA LEU A 199 0.09 -8.69 -22.89
C LEU A 199 -0.62 -8.49 -21.55
N ILE A 200 -1.36 -9.50 -21.06
CA ILE A 200 -2.03 -9.45 -19.74
C ILE A 200 -0.98 -9.29 -18.62
N VAL A 201 0.13 -10.05 -18.68
CA VAL A 201 1.22 -9.93 -17.69
C VAL A 201 1.80 -8.52 -17.72
N ILE A 202 2.05 -7.97 -18.89
CA ILE A 202 2.55 -6.59 -19.05
C ILE A 202 1.56 -5.59 -18.45
N VAL A 203 0.26 -5.69 -18.76
CA VAL A 203 -0.78 -4.81 -18.20
C VAL A 203 -0.79 -4.87 -16.67
N LEU A 204 -0.77 -6.07 -16.08
CA LEU A 204 -0.75 -6.23 -14.62
C LEU A 204 0.54 -5.65 -14.00
N LEU A 205 1.67 -5.86 -14.66
CA LEU A 205 2.96 -5.36 -14.19
C LEU A 205 2.96 -3.82 -14.16
N PHE A 206 2.52 -3.17 -15.24
CA PHE A 206 2.40 -1.71 -15.29
C PHE A 206 1.35 -1.14 -14.33
N ALA A 207 0.27 -1.88 -14.09
CA ALA A 207 -0.83 -1.43 -13.24
C ALA A 207 -0.47 -1.38 -11.75
N TYR A 208 0.39 -2.29 -11.26
CA TYR A 208 0.71 -2.44 -9.84
C TYR A 208 2.14 -2.09 -9.45
N LEU A 209 2.98 -1.65 -10.39
CA LEU A 209 4.29 -1.13 -10.07
C LEU A 209 4.21 0.32 -9.57
N GLU A 210 4.46 0.49 -8.28
CA GLU A 210 4.40 1.79 -7.57
C GLU A 210 5.45 2.79 -8.07
N ASN A 211 6.59 2.31 -8.57
CA ASN A 211 7.70 3.13 -9.03
C ASN A 211 8.05 2.85 -10.49
N VAL A 212 7.52 3.69 -11.37
CA VAL A 212 7.84 3.67 -12.81
C VAL A 212 9.36 3.76 -13.06
N SER A 213 10.11 4.41 -12.17
CA SER A 213 11.57 4.54 -12.27
C SER A 213 12.28 3.19 -12.20
N TYR A 214 11.82 2.24 -11.37
CA TYR A 214 12.37 0.88 -11.35
C TYR A 214 12.07 0.12 -12.65
N LEU A 215 10.89 0.32 -13.22
CA LEU A 215 10.52 -0.26 -14.51
C LEU A 215 11.46 0.22 -15.62
N VAL A 216 11.68 1.52 -15.71
CA VAL A 216 12.59 2.11 -16.70
C VAL A 216 14.00 1.51 -16.56
N THR A 217 14.48 1.34 -15.34
CA THR A 217 15.78 0.75 -15.05
C THR A 217 15.83 -0.72 -15.48
N VAL A 218 14.84 -1.53 -15.08
CA VAL A 218 14.78 -2.97 -15.44
C VAL A 218 14.63 -3.15 -16.95
N LEU A 219 13.75 -2.36 -17.60
CA LEU A 219 13.60 -2.39 -19.07
C LEU A 219 14.87 -1.93 -19.78
N GLY A 220 15.58 -0.94 -19.23
CA GLY A 220 16.87 -0.50 -19.75
C GLY A 220 17.91 -1.61 -19.75
N PHE A 221 18.07 -2.32 -18.62
CA PHE A 221 18.99 -3.47 -18.53
C PHE A 221 18.55 -4.64 -19.41
N ALA A 222 17.25 -4.96 -19.45
CA ALA A 222 16.72 -5.99 -20.31
C ALA A 222 16.95 -5.66 -21.80
N SER A 223 16.71 -4.40 -22.22
CA SER A 223 16.95 -3.94 -23.59
C SER A 223 18.43 -4.02 -23.97
N ALA A 224 19.33 -3.63 -23.06
CA ALA A 224 20.77 -3.76 -23.28
C ALA A 224 21.19 -5.24 -23.44
N GLY A 225 20.65 -6.15 -22.60
CA GLY A 225 20.90 -7.59 -22.73
C GLY A 225 20.40 -8.17 -24.05
N ILE A 226 19.19 -7.77 -24.48
CA ILE A 226 18.63 -8.17 -25.78
C ILE A 226 19.49 -7.62 -26.93
N ALA A 227 19.91 -6.35 -26.87
CA ALA A 227 20.74 -5.75 -27.89
C ALA A 227 22.08 -6.49 -28.04
N ILE A 228 22.71 -6.89 -26.94
CA ILE A 228 23.94 -7.69 -26.95
C ILE A 228 23.68 -9.08 -27.55
N ALA A 229 22.60 -9.75 -27.12
CA ALA A 229 22.24 -11.08 -27.62
C ALA A 229 21.90 -11.07 -29.13
N MET A 230 21.34 -9.97 -29.64
CA MET A 230 20.95 -9.82 -31.04
C MET A 230 22.00 -9.13 -31.90
N LYS A 231 23.20 -8.83 -31.38
CA LYS A 231 24.25 -8.12 -32.08
C LYS A 231 24.56 -8.75 -33.44
N ASP A 232 24.78 -10.06 -33.49
CA ASP A 232 25.15 -10.75 -34.70
C ASP A 232 24.02 -10.76 -35.75
N TRP A 233 22.76 -10.78 -35.27
CA TRP A 233 21.60 -10.66 -36.15
C TRP A 233 21.53 -9.29 -36.82
N PHE A 234 21.71 -8.20 -36.04
CA PHE A 234 21.77 -6.85 -36.58
C PHE A 234 22.94 -6.67 -37.56
N MET A 235 24.11 -7.22 -37.23
CA MET A 235 25.29 -7.17 -38.13
C MET A 235 25.02 -7.91 -39.45
N SER A 236 24.30 -9.04 -39.42
CA SER A 236 23.90 -9.76 -40.63
C SER A 236 22.95 -8.95 -41.51
N ILE A 237 21.97 -8.27 -40.93
CA ILE A 237 21.02 -7.40 -41.65
C ILE A 237 21.78 -6.22 -42.28
N LEU A 238 22.67 -5.56 -41.51
CA LEU A 238 23.47 -4.44 -42.02
C LEU A 238 24.38 -4.89 -43.13
N GLY A 239 25.06 -6.06 -43.00
CA GLY A 239 25.87 -6.65 -44.01
C GLY A 239 25.10 -6.92 -45.30
N TRP A 240 23.92 -7.53 -45.20
CA TRP A 240 23.03 -7.75 -46.34
C TRP A 240 22.63 -6.42 -47.00
N MET A 241 22.27 -5.40 -46.21
CA MET A 241 21.91 -4.08 -46.74
C MET A 241 23.08 -3.44 -47.53
N VAL A 242 24.29 -3.51 -47.00
CA VAL A 242 25.49 -2.98 -47.66
C VAL A 242 25.74 -3.72 -48.96
N ILE A 243 25.57 -5.04 -49.02
CA ILE A 243 25.77 -5.85 -50.22
C ILE A 243 24.72 -5.49 -51.30
N ILE A 244 23.45 -5.47 -50.95
CA ILE A 244 22.36 -5.24 -51.91
C ILE A 244 22.35 -3.79 -52.43
N PHE A 245 22.51 -2.79 -51.55
CA PHE A 245 22.50 -1.38 -51.96
C PHE A 245 23.84 -0.91 -52.48
N GLY A 246 24.93 -1.48 -51.96
CA GLY A 246 26.30 -1.13 -52.41
C GLY A 246 26.76 -1.87 -53.65
N GLY A 247 26.04 -2.91 -54.07
CA GLY A 247 26.39 -3.69 -55.27
C GLY A 247 27.76 -4.38 -55.18
N SER A 248 28.24 -4.67 -53.96
CA SER A 248 29.58 -5.20 -53.74
C SER A 248 29.74 -6.65 -54.21
N PHE A 249 28.67 -7.43 -54.16
CA PHE A 249 28.64 -8.83 -54.59
C PHE A 249 27.28 -9.13 -55.25
N HIS A 250 27.31 -10.00 -56.27
CA HIS A 250 26.13 -10.46 -56.99
C HIS A 250 26.05 -11.99 -57.02
N VAL A 251 24.85 -12.49 -57.24
CA VAL A 251 24.65 -13.92 -57.50
C VAL A 251 25.43 -14.29 -58.76
N GLY A 252 26.25 -15.32 -58.67
CA GLY A 252 27.21 -15.76 -59.74
C GLY A 252 28.60 -15.26 -59.52
N ASP A 253 28.90 -14.37 -58.60
CA ASP A 253 30.29 -13.93 -58.34
C ASP A 253 31.07 -15.00 -57.58
N ARG A 254 32.36 -15.16 -57.99
CA ARG A 254 33.27 -16.07 -57.33
C ARG A 254 33.96 -15.39 -56.14
N ILE A 255 33.81 -15.98 -54.98
CA ILE A 255 34.35 -15.41 -53.72
C ILE A 255 35.27 -16.40 -53.01
N LYS A 256 36.21 -15.83 -52.26
CA LYS A 256 37.03 -16.56 -51.30
C LYS A 256 36.82 -16.11 -49.89
N VAL A 257 36.31 -17.00 -49.07
CA VAL A 257 36.03 -16.72 -47.64
C VAL A 257 37.04 -17.47 -46.79
N LYS A 258 37.65 -16.77 -45.81
CA LYS A 258 38.48 -17.40 -44.79
C LYS A 258 37.72 -17.41 -43.46
N LYS A 259 37.52 -18.59 -42.89
CA LYS A 259 36.90 -18.76 -41.58
C LYS A 259 37.65 -19.86 -40.81
N ASP A 260 37.98 -19.58 -39.55
CA ASP A 260 38.63 -20.52 -38.62
C ASP A 260 39.91 -21.19 -39.18
N GLY A 261 40.70 -20.43 -39.96
CA GLY A 261 41.93 -20.93 -40.58
C GLY A 261 41.73 -21.70 -41.90
N LEU A 262 40.50 -22.00 -42.27
CA LEU A 262 40.13 -22.66 -43.52
C LEU A 262 39.77 -21.62 -44.60
N SER A 263 40.03 -21.94 -45.85
CA SER A 263 39.72 -21.09 -46.98
C SER A 263 38.78 -21.83 -47.94
N TYR A 264 37.61 -21.23 -48.11
CA TYR A 264 36.55 -21.72 -49.00
C TYR A 264 36.52 -20.87 -50.25
N VAL A 265 36.45 -21.47 -51.41
CA VAL A 265 36.30 -20.80 -52.70
C VAL A 265 35.03 -21.35 -53.33
N GLY A 266 34.17 -20.45 -53.84
CA GLY A 266 32.97 -20.90 -54.53
C GLY A 266 32.21 -19.74 -55.15
N ASP A 267 31.14 -20.08 -55.84
CA ASP A 267 30.25 -19.13 -56.51
C ASP A 267 29.03 -18.84 -55.71
N ILE A 268 28.61 -17.57 -55.61
CA ILE A 268 27.46 -17.14 -54.86
C ILE A 268 26.19 -17.64 -55.59
N VAL A 269 25.35 -18.44 -54.86
CA VAL A 269 24.07 -18.96 -55.38
C VAL A 269 22.90 -18.14 -54.92
N ASP A 270 22.92 -17.65 -53.67
CA ASP A 270 21.82 -16.87 -53.07
C ASP A 270 22.36 -15.92 -52.01
N ILE A 271 21.76 -14.71 -51.96
CA ILE A 271 22.05 -13.69 -50.97
C ILE A 271 20.75 -13.38 -50.22
N SER A 272 20.50 -14.12 -49.14
CA SER A 272 19.37 -13.92 -48.23
C SER A 272 19.71 -12.96 -47.08
N LEU A 273 18.69 -12.45 -46.37
CA LEU A 273 18.80 -11.45 -45.31
C LEU A 273 19.83 -11.80 -44.21
N LEU A 274 19.91 -13.07 -43.83
CA LEU A 274 20.75 -13.55 -42.73
C LEU A 274 21.88 -14.47 -43.14
N ARG A 275 21.93 -14.88 -44.41
CA ARG A 275 22.93 -15.85 -44.92
C ARG A 275 23.20 -15.64 -46.39
N MET A 276 24.40 -15.97 -46.79
CA MET A 276 24.79 -16.11 -48.19
C MET A 276 25.05 -17.60 -48.45
N THR A 277 24.50 -18.14 -49.52
CA THR A 277 24.72 -19.52 -49.94
C THR A 277 25.77 -19.52 -51.05
N VAL A 278 26.83 -20.29 -50.83
CA VAL A 278 27.95 -20.41 -51.78
C VAL A 278 28.04 -21.88 -52.21
N PHE A 279 28.14 -22.11 -53.49
CA PHE A 279 28.44 -23.43 -54.04
C PHE A 279 29.99 -23.59 -54.08
N GLU A 280 30.51 -24.49 -53.26
CA GLU A 280 31.92 -24.71 -53.11
C GLU A 280 32.41 -25.51 -54.29
N ASP A 281 33.52 -25.06 -54.92
CA ASP A 281 34.22 -25.77 -55.97
C ASP A 281 35.21 -26.73 -55.29
N ILE A 282 34.93 -28.03 -55.32
CA ILE A 282 35.74 -29.09 -54.70
C ILE A 282 36.84 -29.54 -55.64
#